data_f8d1d0cd16758fdb6e4625033440ab2f
#
_entry.id   f8d1d0cd16758fdb6e4625033440ab2f
#
_cell.length_a   1.000
_cell.length_b   1.000
_cell.length_c   1.000
_cell.angle_alpha   90.00
_cell.angle_beta   90.00
_cell.angle_gamma   90.00
#
_symmetry.space_group_name_H-M   'P 1'
#
loop_
_entity.id
_entity.type
_entity.pdbx_description
1 polymer ?
#
loop_
_entity_poly.entity_id
_entity_poly.type
_entity_poly.pdbx_seq_one_letter_code
_entity_poly.pdbx_strand_id
1 'polypeptide(L)'
;MSNLFIACEQEVRDGKTMDIYFERTKKILDSKGFGDVSVWAEFTCSSLPRSWPWAIFCGLEEVVRLIEGHPVDFYSIPEGTLFKARSPNSVRVPLMNIHGAYTDFGISETAILGMVCQPSGIATAAARTKIAAKGKTLFAFGNRRMHPAISGVIDRSAYIGGCDAVSSPFGAELIGQKPLGTTPHALMLMMGGNEAAFKGFDETIEDDVPRIMLIDTFSDERTGAMEACKYVKNLKGVRLDTPGSRRGNFRELINEVRWELDMNGFKNVDITVSGGLDEFSVAEIADTCVNSFGVGTSISNAPTLDLSMDIVERNNVPISKRGKFGGRKYAYRCPDCLSMDVSLSPNDDIKCTCGCHMVPIEEKVLNNGKRVAPERSASEIRDYVLRQLKQISEL
;
A
#
# COMPACT_ATOMS: atom_id res chain seq x y z
N MET A 1 -19.21 -14.56 -17.81
CA MET A 1 -19.28 -14.15 -16.40
C MET A 1 -18.43 -15.10 -15.59
N SER A 2 -17.64 -14.57 -14.66
CA SER A 2 -16.90 -15.41 -13.69
C SER A 2 -17.88 -16.17 -12.79
N ASN A 3 -17.54 -17.42 -12.40
CA ASN A 3 -18.30 -18.16 -11.40
C ASN A 3 -18.11 -17.61 -9.97
N LEU A 4 -17.13 -16.73 -9.77
CA LEU A 4 -16.92 -15.97 -8.54
C LEU A 4 -17.63 -14.62 -8.68
N PHE A 5 -18.04 -14.03 -7.55
CA PHE A 5 -18.71 -12.70 -7.52
C PHE A 5 -17.70 -11.56 -7.71
N ILE A 6 -16.97 -11.59 -8.80
CA ILE A 6 -15.97 -10.57 -9.19
C ILE A 6 -16.23 -10.11 -10.61
N ALA A 7 -16.02 -8.82 -10.86
CA ALA A 7 -16.00 -8.28 -12.21
C ALA A 7 -14.68 -8.67 -12.88
N CYS A 8 -14.74 -9.02 -14.18
CA CYS A 8 -13.53 -9.12 -14.98
C CYS A 8 -13.08 -7.74 -15.46
N GLU A 9 -11.85 -7.63 -15.97
CA GLU A 9 -11.29 -6.38 -16.46
C GLU A 9 -12.21 -5.69 -17.48
N GLN A 10 -12.74 -6.44 -18.44
CA GLN A 10 -13.63 -5.89 -19.45
C GLN A 10 -14.93 -5.32 -18.85
N GLU A 11 -15.48 -5.97 -17.83
CA GLU A 11 -16.69 -5.47 -17.15
C GLU A 11 -16.42 -4.17 -16.38
N VAL A 12 -15.20 -4.00 -15.82
CA VAL A 12 -14.78 -2.74 -15.22
C VAL A 12 -14.64 -1.65 -16.28
N ARG A 13 -13.97 -1.94 -17.42
CA ARG A 13 -13.80 -1.01 -18.55
C ARG A 13 -15.15 -0.60 -19.18
N ASP A 14 -16.09 -1.52 -19.27
CA ASP A 14 -17.44 -1.27 -19.76
C ASP A 14 -18.32 -0.47 -18.76
N GLY A 15 -17.78 -0.13 -17.58
CA GLY A 15 -18.48 0.62 -16.56
C GLY A 15 -19.52 -0.17 -15.77
N LYS A 16 -19.56 -1.52 -15.85
CA LYS A 16 -20.55 -2.32 -15.10
C LYS A 16 -20.40 -2.23 -13.57
N THR A 17 -19.28 -1.73 -13.10
CA THR A 17 -19.01 -1.54 -11.67
C THR A 17 -19.23 -0.09 -11.21
N MET A 18 -19.71 0.78 -12.09
CA MET A 18 -19.99 2.18 -11.76
C MET A 18 -21.27 2.36 -10.93
N ASP A 19 -21.37 3.45 -10.23
CA ASP A 19 -22.62 3.92 -9.67
C ASP A 19 -23.56 4.35 -10.81
N ILE A 20 -24.79 3.83 -10.84
CA ILE A 20 -25.73 3.98 -11.95
C ILE A 20 -26.05 5.44 -12.33
N TYR A 21 -25.85 6.38 -11.41
CA TYR A 21 -26.08 7.79 -11.72
C TYR A 21 -25.10 8.36 -12.75
N PHE A 22 -23.91 7.79 -12.94
CA PHE A 22 -22.96 8.20 -13.96
C PHE A 22 -23.45 7.83 -15.37
N GLU A 23 -24.02 6.65 -15.57
CA GLU A 23 -24.65 6.27 -16.83
C GLU A 23 -25.82 7.21 -17.15
N ARG A 24 -26.67 7.47 -16.14
CA ARG A 24 -27.82 8.39 -16.28
C ARG A 24 -27.36 9.80 -16.60
N THR A 25 -26.31 10.28 -15.97
CA THR A 25 -25.72 11.60 -16.24
C THR A 25 -25.21 11.67 -17.67
N LYS A 26 -24.44 10.69 -18.14
CA LYS A 26 -23.96 10.62 -19.53
C LYS A 26 -25.14 10.68 -20.51
N LYS A 27 -26.17 9.85 -20.31
CA LYS A 27 -27.37 9.82 -21.16
C LYS A 27 -28.09 11.17 -21.21
N ILE A 28 -28.17 11.89 -20.09
CA ILE A 28 -28.78 13.22 -20.03
C ILE A 28 -27.94 14.24 -20.81
N LEU A 29 -26.62 14.25 -20.56
CA LEU A 29 -25.70 15.18 -21.24
C LEU A 29 -25.74 14.99 -22.76
N ASP A 30 -25.66 13.75 -23.23
CA ASP A 30 -25.74 13.42 -24.66
C ASP A 30 -27.07 13.88 -25.25
N SER A 31 -28.19 13.62 -24.58
CA SER A 31 -29.54 14.00 -25.07
C SER A 31 -29.79 15.50 -25.09
N LYS A 32 -29.06 16.29 -24.32
CA LYS A 32 -29.19 17.74 -24.19
C LYS A 32 -28.11 18.52 -24.97
N GLY A 33 -27.22 17.83 -25.67
CA GLY A 33 -26.15 18.45 -26.45
C GLY A 33 -24.98 18.97 -25.60
N PHE A 34 -24.77 18.39 -24.40
CA PHE A 34 -23.65 18.71 -23.52
C PHE A 34 -22.54 17.65 -23.57
N GLY A 35 -22.60 16.68 -24.49
CA GLY A 35 -21.64 15.59 -24.59
C GLY A 35 -20.20 16.07 -24.75
N ASP A 36 -19.97 17.11 -25.55
CA ASP A 36 -18.64 17.64 -25.86
C ASP A 36 -18.16 18.75 -24.91
N VAL A 37 -18.84 18.95 -23.78
CA VAL A 37 -18.45 20.00 -22.81
C VAL A 37 -17.16 19.60 -22.11
N SER A 38 -16.09 20.38 -22.38
CA SER A 38 -14.78 20.18 -21.75
C SER A 38 -14.80 20.60 -20.28
N VAL A 39 -14.19 19.78 -19.43
CA VAL A 39 -14.05 20.03 -17.99
C VAL A 39 -12.62 19.72 -17.50
N TRP A 40 -12.22 20.41 -16.45
CA TRP A 40 -11.17 19.97 -15.56
C TRP A 40 -11.83 19.31 -14.33
N ALA A 41 -11.45 18.07 -14.05
CA ALA A 41 -11.86 17.34 -12.87
C ALA A 41 -10.64 17.01 -12.02
N GLU A 42 -10.67 17.36 -10.73
CA GLU A 42 -9.60 17.10 -9.77
C GLU A 42 -9.97 15.97 -8.81
N PHE A 43 -8.99 15.16 -8.42
CA PHE A 43 -9.12 14.14 -7.39
C PHE A 43 -8.42 14.57 -6.14
N THR A 44 -9.17 14.71 -5.04
CA THR A 44 -8.65 15.23 -3.77
C THR A 44 -9.15 14.43 -2.59
N CYS A 45 -8.38 14.41 -1.51
CA CYS A 45 -8.79 13.84 -0.23
C CYS A 45 -9.28 14.93 0.72
N SER A 46 -10.36 14.66 1.45
CA SER A 46 -10.90 15.64 2.41
C SER A 46 -10.14 15.65 3.74
N SER A 47 -9.79 14.47 4.21
CA SER A 47 -9.05 14.19 5.44
C SER A 47 -8.46 12.79 5.35
N LEU A 48 -7.45 12.51 6.15
CA LEU A 48 -6.87 11.18 6.24
C LEU A 48 -7.52 10.39 7.38
N PRO A 49 -7.71 9.07 7.21
CA PRO A 49 -8.31 8.23 8.26
C PRO A 49 -7.41 8.17 9.50
N ARG A 50 -8.01 7.83 10.66
CA ARG A 50 -7.28 7.68 11.93
C ARG A 50 -6.40 8.87 12.31
N SER A 51 -6.73 10.08 11.81
CA SER A 51 -5.92 11.29 12.02
C SER A 51 -4.45 11.12 11.55
N TRP A 52 -4.21 10.31 10.54
CA TRP A 52 -2.89 10.19 9.94
C TRP A 52 -2.39 11.57 9.46
N PRO A 53 -1.16 11.95 9.80
CA PRO A 53 -0.63 13.25 9.40
C PRO A 53 -0.24 13.31 7.91
N TRP A 54 -0.09 12.16 7.27
CA TRP A 54 0.25 11.97 5.87
C TRP A 54 -0.24 10.60 5.37
N ALA A 55 -0.27 10.44 4.05
CA ALA A 55 -0.55 9.18 3.39
C ALA A 55 0.39 8.97 2.20
N ILE A 56 0.46 7.73 1.69
CA ILE A 56 1.16 7.36 0.46
C ILE A 56 0.13 7.24 -0.67
N PHE A 57 0.34 7.97 -1.76
CA PHE A 57 -0.48 7.84 -2.96
C PHE A 57 -0.09 6.56 -3.72
N CYS A 58 -1.04 5.66 -3.98
CA CYS A 58 -0.82 4.37 -4.60
C CYS A 58 -2.00 3.94 -5.47
N GLY A 59 -1.73 3.13 -6.52
CA GLY A 59 -2.74 2.61 -7.44
C GLY A 59 -2.85 3.36 -8.77
N LEU A 60 -1.95 4.32 -9.03
CA LEU A 60 -1.95 5.13 -10.25
C LEU A 60 -1.89 4.30 -11.52
N GLU A 61 -1.08 3.25 -11.56
CA GLU A 61 -0.87 2.46 -12.76
C GLU A 61 -2.16 1.78 -13.27
N GLU A 62 -3.00 1.28 -12.36
CA GLU A 62 -4.31 0.71 -12.73
C GLU A 62 -5.25 1.77 -13.31
N VAL A 63 -5.24 2.98 -12.75
CA VAL A 63 -6.00 4.12 -13.28
C VAL A 63 -5.54 4.46 -14.69
N VAL A 64 -4.23 4.56 -14.94
CA VAL A 64 -3.68 4.85 -16.25
C VAL A 64 -4.12 3.81 -17.26
N ARG A 65 -3.98 2.53 -16.94
CA ARG A 65 -4.42 1.41 -17.79
C ARG A 65 -5.92 1.42 -18.07
N LEU A 66 -6.73 1.86 -17.10
CA LEU A 66 -8.19 1.97 -17.26
C LEU A 66 -8.57 3.05 -18.28
N ILE A 67 -7.94 4.24 -18.18
CA ILE A 67 -8.34 5.43 -18.96
C ILE A 67 -7.50 5.63 -20.23
N GLU A 68 -6.43 4.87 -20.44
CA GLU A 68 -5.67 4.90 -21.69
C GLU A 68 -6.55 4.54 -22.87
N GLY A 69 -6.47 5.35 -23.95
CA GLY A 69 -7.35 5.26 -25.12
C GLY A 69 -8.58 6.16 -25.08
N HIS A 70 -8.98 6.68 -23.91
CA HIS A 70 -10.01 7.73 -23.84
C HIS A 70 -9.44 9.08 -24.30
N PRO A 71 -10.20 9.92 -25.02
CA PRO A 71 -9.68 11.19 -25.58
C PRO A 71 -9.56 12.27 -24.51
N VAL A 72 -8.75 12.03 -23.50
CA VAL A 72 -8.52 12.91 -22.34
C VAL A 72 -7.04 13.16 -22.10
N ASP A 73 -6.73 14.30 -21.50
CA ASP A 73 -5.44 14.55 -20.87
C ASP A 73 -5.51 14.16 -19.40
N PHE A 74 -4.54 13.40 -18.94
CA PHE A 74 -4.47 12.96 -17.53
C PHE A 74 -3.17 13.39 -16.88
N TYR A 75 -3.27 13.96 -15.71
CA TYR A 75 -2.17 14.45 -14.90
C TYR A 75 -2.22 13.82 -13.52
N SER A 76 -1.08 13.56 -12.93
CA SER A 76 -0.98 12.98 -11.59
C SER A 76 0.28 13.41 -10.88
N ILE A 77 0.24 13.44 -9.56
CA ILE A 77 1.47 13.38 -8.77
C ILE A 77 2.07 11.98 -8.93
N PRO A 78 3.40 11.80 -8.78
CA PRO A 78 4.03 10.49 -8.90
C PRO A 78 3.46 9.47 -7.91
N GLU A 79 3.22 8.22 -8.35
CA GLU A 79 2.87 7.14 -7.44
C GLU A 79 3.98 6.94 -6.40
N GLY A 80 3.62 6.65 -5.17
CA GLY A 80 4.54 6.60 -4.03
C GLY A 80 4.77 7.95 -3.35
N THR A 81 4.16 9.04 -3.81
CA THR A 81 4.29 10.34 -3.14
C THR A 81 3.67 10.30 -1.75
N LEU A 82 4.46 10.67 -0.74
CA LEU A 82 3.95 11.01 0.58
C LEU A 82 3.25 12.37 0.48
N PHE A 83 1.97 12.42 0.85
CA PHE A 83 1.16 13.63 0.71
C PHE A 83 0.35 13.95 1.97
N LYS A 84 -0.06 15.21 2.08
CA LYS A 84 -1.04 15.70 3.05
C LYS A 84 -2.33 16.04 2.33
N ALA A 85 -3.47 15.81 2.97
CA ALA A 85 -4.78 16.08 2.36
C ALA A 85 -5.00 17.56 2.02
N ARG A 86 -4.36 18.47 2.77
CA ARG A 86 -4.55 19.92 2.64
C ARG A 86 -3.23 20.69 2.71
N SER A 87 -3.20 21.80 2.00
CA SER A 87 -2.17 22.83 2.12
C SER A 87 -2.29 23.59 3.45
N PRO A 88 -1.28 24.41 3.84
CA PRO A 88 -1.36 25.30 5.00
C PRO A 88 -2.58 26.24 4.96
N ASN A 89 -3.01 26.64 3.76
CA ASN A 89 -4.18 27.48 3.54
C ASN A 89 -5.49 26.71 3.48
N SER A 90 -5.51 25.44 3.93
CA SER A 90 -6.68 24.56 3.97
C SER A 90 -7.27 24.19 2.59
N VAL A 91 -6.58 24.49 1.49
CA VAL A 91 -6.95 24.02 0.16
C VAL A 91 -6.59 22.55 0.04
N ARG A 92 -7.48 21.75 -0.56
CA ARG A 92 -7.21 20.32 -0.79
C ARG A 92 -6.13 20.17 -1.86
N VAL A 93 -5.19 19.27 -1.63
CA VAL A 93 -4.12 18.97 -2.59
C VAL A 93 -4.67 18.10 -3.71
N PRO A 94 -4.59 18.52 -4.98
CA PRO A 94 -4.95 17.66 -6.11
C PRO A 94 -3.90 16.57 -6.27
N LEU A 95 -4.36 15.30 -6.27
CA LEU A 95 -3.50 14.14 -6.49
C LEU A 95 -3.48 13.75 -7.97
N MET A 96 -4.62 13.90 -8.65
CA MET A 96 -4.81 13.63 -10.07
C MET A 96 -5.73 14.69 -10.66
N ASN A 97 -5.58 14.93 -11.96
CA ASN A 97 -6.47 15.78 -12.75
C ASN A 97 -6.78 15.14 -14.12
N ILE A 98 -8.02 15.23 -14.56
CA ILE A 98 -8.45 14.84 -15.90
C ILE A 98 -8.99 16.08 -16.63
N HIS A 99 -8.58 16.26 -17.88
CA HIS A 99 -9.11 17.29 -18.77
C HIS A 99 -9.64 16.65 -20.05
N GLY A 100 -10.89 16.91 -20.37
CA GLY A 100 -11.59 16.39 -21.55
C GLY A 100 -13.09 16.54 -21.45
N ALA A 101 -13.85 15.94 -22.37
CA ALA A 101 -15.29 15.88 -22.25
C ALA A 101 -15.69 14.94 -21.09
N TYR A 102 -16.57 15.39 -20.20
CA TYR A 102 -16.96 14.58 -19.03
C TYR A 102 -17.56 13.23 -19.45
N THR A 103 -18.26 13.17 -20.58
CA THR A 103 -18.87 11.95 -21.11
C THR A 103 -17.86 10.88 -21.54
N ASP A 104 -16.59 11.25 -21.75
CA ASP A 104 -15.52 10.32 -22.15
C ASP A 104 -14.91 9.56 -20.96
N PHE A 105 -15.02 10.09 -19.73
CA PHE A 105 -14.40 9.47 -18.56
C PHE A 105 -15.31 9.33 -17.34
N GLY A 106 -16.43 10.05 -17.28
CA GLY A 106 -17.29 10.10 -16.08
C GLY A 106 -17.84 8.75 -15.62
N ILE A 107 -18.06 7.81 -16.54
CA ILE A 107 -18.47 6.43 -16.21
C ILE A 107 -17.39 5.65 -15.47
N SER A 108 -16.13 6.06 -15.55
CA SER A 108 -14.99 5.41 -14.92
C SER A 108 -14.72 5.94 -13.50
N GLU A 109 -15.43 6.99 -13.04
CA GLU A 109 -15.16 7.64 -11.75
C GLU A 109 -15.13 6.66 -10.58
N THR A 110 -16.13 5.78 -10.45
CA THR A 110 -16.19 4.78 -9.37
C THR A 110 -14.97 3.87 -9.39
N ALA A 111 -14.56 3.38 -10.57
CA ALA A 111 -13.40 2.51 -10.71
C ALA A 111 -12.09 3.25 -10.41
N ILE A 112 -11.91 4.47 -10.95
CA ILE A 112 -10.73 5.30 -10.69
C ILE A 112 -10.55 5.52 -9.19
N LEU A 113 -11.62 5.92 -8.49
CA LEU A 113 -11.57 6.14 -7.04
C LEU A 113 -11.23 4.86 -6.29
N GLY A 114 -11.85 3.72 -6.63
CA GLY A 114 -11.56 2.43 -6.01
C GLY A 114 -10.10 2.00 -6.17
N MET A 115 -9.52 2.23 -7.36
CA MET A 115 -8.13 1.88 -7.70
C MET A 115 -7.09 2.71 -6.96
N VAL A 116 -7.44 3.83 -6.35
CA VAL A 116 -6.49 4.65 -5.57
C VAL A 116 -6.84 4.74 -4.08
N CYS A 117 -8.10 4.67 -3.70
CA CYS A 117 -8.52 4.79 -2.30
C CYS A 117 -8.01 3.63 -1.43
N GLN A 118 -8.24 2.39 -1.86
CA GLN A 118 -7.82 1.20 -1.11
C GLN A 118 -6.30 0.98 -1.18
N PRO A 119 -5.64 1.00 -2.35
CA PRO A 119 -4.19 0.87 -2.46
C PRO A 119 -3.43 1.91 -1.62
N SER A 120 -3.86 3.17 -1.65
CA SER A 120 -3.23 4.22 -0.84
C SER A 120 -3.37 3.98 0.66
N GLY A 121 -4.51 3.45 1.12
CA GLY A 121 -4.69 3.05 2.52
C GLY A 121 -3.73 1.95 2.93
N ILE A 122 -3.62 0.89 2.11
CA ILE A 122 -2.72 -0.26 2.34
C ILE A 122 -1.25 0.20 2.35
N ALA A 123 -0.84 0.98 1.33
CA ALA A 123 0.52 1.48 1.24
C ALA A 123 0.88 2.39 2.43
N THR A 124 -0.07 3.22 2.89
CA THR A 124 0.12 4.08 4.06
C THR A 124 0.29 3.26 5.34
N ALA A 125 -0.56 2.27 5.58
CA ALA A 125 -0.43 1.40 6.75
C ALA A 125 0.89 0.62 6.75
N ALA A 126 1.32 0.12 5.57
CA ALA A 126 2.61 -0.54 5.41
C ALA A 126 3.77 0.42 5.70
N ALA A 127 3.73 1.67 5.19
CA ALA A 127 4.76 2.67 5.41
C ALA A 127 4.89 3.06 6.89
N ARG A 128 3.78 3.25 7.58
CA ARG A 128 3.74 3.53 9.03
C ARG A 128 4.33 2.37 9.82
N THR A 129 3.95 1.14 9.48
CA THR A 129 4.51 -0.08 10.12
C THR A 129 6.01 -0.23 9.81
N LYS A 130 6.46 0.14 8.59
CA LYS A 130 7.90 0.12 8.24
C LYS A 130 8.73 1.10 9.06
N ILE A 131 8.21 2.31 9.33
CA ILE A 131 8.84 3.26 10.26
C ILE A 131 8.91 2.64 11.67
N ALA A 132 7.78 2.10 12.15
CA ALA A 132 7.69 1.46 13.47
C ALA A 132 8.69 0.30 13.63
N ALA A 133 9.00 -0.42 12.55
CA ALA A 133 9.95 -1.53 12.54
C ALA A 133 11.42 -1.09 12.68
N LYS A 134 11.74 0.22 12.69
CA LYS A 134 13.08 0.77 12.95
C LYS A 134 14.19 0.09 12.11
N GLY A 135 13.95 -0.06 10.80
CA GLY A 135 14.90 -0.66 9.87
C GLY A 135 14.89 -2.19 9.79
N LYS A 136 14.11 -2.87 10.62
CA LYS A 136 13.95 -4.33 10.58
C LYS A 136 13.11 -4.75 9.38
N THR A 137 13.21 -6.03 9.02
CA THR A 137 12.47 -6.61 7.89
C THR A 137 10.97 -6.69 8.19
N LEU A 138 10.15 -6.34 7.24
CA LEU A 138 8.69 -6.34 7.35
C LEU A 138 8.06 -7.20 6.24
N PHE A 139 7.30 -8.22 6.62
CA PHE A 139 6.60 -9.12 5.70
C PHE A 139 5.10 -8.85 5.69
N ALA A 140 4.49 -8.83 4.49
CA ALA A 140 3.04 -8.72 4.32
C ALA A 140 2.38 -10.11 4.34
N PHE A 141 1.60 -10.41 5.38
CA PHE A 141 0.92 -11.71 5.58
C PHE A 141 -0.61 -11.58 5.59
N GLY A 142 -1.17 -10.53 4.96
CA GLY A 142 -2.56 -10.14 5.11
C GLY A 142 -3.57 -10.73 4.14
N ASN A 143 -3.15 -11.35 3.04
CA ASN A 143 -4.03 -11.79 1.94
C ASN A 143 -5.20 -12.68 2.39
N ARG A 144 -4.96 -13.60 3.33
CA ARG A 144 -5.99 -14.51 3.87
C ARG A 144 -7.18 -13.83 4.56
N ARG A 145 -7.14 -12.53 4.77
CA ARG A 145 -8.19 -11.72 5.43
C ARG A 145 -9.05 -10.93 4.45
N MET A 146 -8.71 -10.96 3.17
CA MET A 146 -9.40 -10.22 2.11
C MET A 146 -9.83 -11.19 1.00
N HIS A 147 -10.71 -10.71 0.12
CA HIS A 147 -11.12 -11.51 -1.03
C HIS A 147 -9.93 -11.82 -1.95
N PRO A 148 -9.74 -13.06 -2.42
CA PRO A 148 -8.55 -13.44 -3.20
C PRO A 148 -8.41 -12.67 -4.52
N ALA A 149 -9.50 -12.13 -5.07
CA ALA A 149 -9.45 -11.32 -6.30
C ALA A 149 -8.59 -10.05 -6.18
N ILE A 150 -8.37 -9.55 -4.97
CA ILE A 150 -7.58 -8.34 -4.73
C ILE A 150 -6.20 -8.64 -4.12
N SER A 151 -5.74 -9.89 -4.13
CA SER A 151 -4.45 -10.27 -3.54
C SER A 151 -3.28 -9.50 -4.17
N GLY A 152 -3.30 -9.30 -5.48
CA GLY A 152 -2.28 -8.52 -6.20
C GLY A 152 -2.27 -7.04 -5.77
N VAL A 153 -3.45 -6.44 -5.61
CA VAL A 153 -3.59 -5.05 -5.13
C VAL A 153 -3.01 -4.92 -3.72
N ILE A 154 -3.32 -5.86 -2.82
CA ILE A 154 -2.83 -5.87 -1.45
C ILE A 154 -1.32 -5.98 -1.41
N ASP A 155 -0.76 -6.99 -2.06
CA ASP A 155 0.67 -7.28 -2.02
C ASP A 155 1.50 -6.18 -2.69
N ARG A 156 1.07 -5.69 -3.88
CA ARG A 156 1.75 -4.58 -4.56
C ARG A 156 1.75 -3.32 -3.69
N SER A 157 0.61 -2.98 -3.11
CA SER A 157 0.48 -1.77 -2.28
C SER A 157 1.29 -1.87 -0.99
N ALA A 158 1.29 -3.04 -0.33
CA ALA A 158 2.10 -3.30 0.86
C ALA A 158 3.60 -3.20 0.54
N TYR A 159 4.04 -3.75 -0.60
CA TYR A 159 5.42 -3.66 -1.05
C TYR A 159 5.84 -2.21 -1.33
N ILE A 160 5.03 -1.47 -2.08
CA ILE A 160 5.24 -0.03 -2.35
C ILE A 160 5.34 0.74 -1.03
N GLY A 161 4.48 0.45 -0.05
CA GLY A 161 4.50 1.07 1.27
C GLY A 161 5.73 0.71 2.12
N GLY A 162 6.55 -0.24 1.69
CA GLY A 162 7.84 -0.55 2.33
C GLY A 162 7.96 -1.95 2.92
N CYS A 163 6.98 -2.85 2.74
CA CYS A 163 7.18 -4.26 3.05
C CYS A 163 8.32 -4.83 2.20
N ASP A 164 9.13 -5.69 2.80
CA ASP A 164 10.32 -6.26 2.14
C ASP A 164 9.99 -7.52 1.34
N ALA A 165 8.90 -8.21 1.69
CA ALA A 165 8.37 -9.35 0.95
C ALA A 165 6.86 -9.50 1.15
N VAL A 166 6.24 -10.23 0.21
CA VAL A 166 4.81 -10.54 0.16
C VAL A 166 4.58 -12.04 0.11
N SER A 167 3.38 -12.48 0.46
CA SER A 167 3.12 -13.91 0.69
C SER A 167 2.39 -14.63 -0.43
N SER A 168 1.67 -13.93 -1.32
CA SER A 168 0.99 -14.62 -2.43
C SER A 168 1.90 -14.78 -3.64
N PRO A 169 1.85 -15.93 -4.33
CA PRO A 169 2.59 -16.11 -5.59
C PRO A 169 2.23 -15.05 -6.63
N PHE A 170 0.94 -14.77 -6.81
CA PHE A 170 0.46 -13.77 -7.76
C PHE A 170 0.96 -12.34 -7.45
N GLY A 171 0.87 -11.93 -6.17
CA GLY A 171 1.39 -10.62 -5.76
C GLY A 171 2.90 -10.50 -5.90
N ALA A 172 3.63 -11.57 -5.60
CA ALA A 172 5.08 -11.62 -5.77
C ALA A 172 5.50 -11.51 -7.24
N GLU A 173 4.78 -12.18 -8.15
CA GLU A 173 4.99 -12.06 -9.61
C GLU A 173 4.80 -10.62 -10.08
N LEU A 174 3.73 -9.93 -9.65
CA LEU A 174 3.45 -8.54 -10.01
C LEU A 174 4.55 -7.55 -9.60
N ILE A 175 5.29 -7.83 -8.56
CA ILE A 175 6.39 -6.98 -8.08
C ILE A 175 7.77 -7.50 -8.48
N GLY A 176 7.83 -8.57 -9.28
CA GLY A 176 9.08 -9.18 -9.74
C GLY A 176 9.90 -9.82 -8.62
N GLN A 177 9.26 -10.38 -7.59
CA GLN A 177 9.88 -11.01 -6.43
C GLN A 177 9.47 -12.48 -6.30
N LYS A 178 10.20 -13.24 -5.45
CA LYS A 178 9.73 -14.57 -4.99
C LYS A 178 8.78 -14.39 -3.79
N PRO A 179 7.70 -15.18 -3.69
CA PRO A 179 6.84 -15.14 -2.52
C PRO A 179 7.59 -15.65 -1.28
N LEU A 180 7.34 -15.03 -0.13
CA LEU A 180 7.93 -15.43 1.13
C LEU A 180 6.86 -16.06 2.02
N GLY A 181 7.18 -17.21 2.58
CA GLY A 181 6.36 -17.92 3.55
C GLY A 181 7.24 -18.61 4.58
N THR A 182 6.61 -19.03 5.66
CA THR A 182 7.22 -19.84 6.73
C THR A 182 6.36 -21.09 6.94
N THR A 183 6.76 -21.98 7.83
CA THR A 183 5.93 -23.14 8.18
C THR A 183 4.63 -22.72 8.87
N PRO A 184 3.46 -23.27 8.50
CA PRO A 184 2.18 -22.97 9.17
C PRO A 184 1.89 -23.99 10.29
N HIS A 185 1.08 -23.63 11.29
CA HIS A 185 0.56 -24.56 12.30
C HIS A 185 -0.05 -25.84 11.70
N ALA A 186 -0.72 -25.72 10.55
CA ALA A 186 -1.34 -26.85 9.88
C ALA A 186 -0.32 -27.96 9.50
N LEU A 187 0.91 -27.58 9.10
CA LEU A 187 1.96 -28.56 8.82
C LEU A 187 2.30 -29.37 10.08
N MET A 188 2.52 -28.67 11.22
CA MET A 188 2.84 -29.32 12.49
C MET A 188 1.73 -30.28 12.93
N LEU A 189 0.47 -29.85 12.82
CA LEU A 189 -0.70 -30.65 13.18
C LEU A 189 -0.87 -31.87 12.28
N MET A 190 -0.68 -31.71 10.96
CA MET A 190 -0.82 -32.83 9.99
C MET A 190 0.31 -33.82 10.12
N MET A 191 1.53 -33.38 10.43
CA MET A 191 2.70 -34.25 10.62
C MET A 191 2.74 -34.91 12.03
N GLY A 192 1.88 -34.44 12.95
CA GLY A 192 1.73 -35.00 14.30
C GLY A 192 2.83 -34.57 15.29
N GLY A 193 3.67 -33.61 14.96
CA GLY A 193 4.72 -33.10 15.83
C GLY A 193 5.72 -32.19 15.15
N ASN A 194 6.45 -31.42 15.96
CA ASN A 194 7.46 -30.47 15.45
C ASN A 194 8.61 -31.20 14.73
N GLU A 195 9.13 -32.30 15.29
CA GLU A 195 10.24 -33.05 14.68
C GLU A 195 9.92 -33.49 13.24
N ALA A 196 8.77 -34.16 13.05
CA ALA A 196 8.38 -34.64 11.73
C ALA A 196 8.18 -33.49 10.74
N ALA A 197 7.55 -32.41 11.16
CA ALA A 197 7.29 -31.25 10.34
C ALA A 197 8.56 -30.50 9.94
N PHE A 198 9.47 -30.27 10.89
CA PHE A 198 10.74 -29.58 10.65
C PHE A 198 11.65 -30.36 9.70
N LYS A 199 11.80 -31.67 9.94
CA LYS A 199 12.56 -32.55 9.03
C LYS A 199 11.91 -32.63 7.66
N GLY A 200 10.58 -32.81 7.59
CA GLY A 200 9.86 -32.84 6.32
C GLY A 200 10.01 -31.57 5.51
N PHE A 201 9.98 -30.38 6.14
CA PHE A 201 10.25 -29.12 5.47
C PHE A 201 11.69 -29.02 4.98
N ASP A 202 12.67 -29.34 5.82
CA ASP A 202 14.10 -29.25 5.50
C ASP A 202 14.50 -30.19 4.35
N GLU A 203 13.90 -31.38 4.28
CA GLU A 203 14.18 -32.41 3.29
C GLU A 203 13.45 -32.21 1.94
N THR A 204 12.33 -31.48 1.94
CA THR A 204 11.43 -31.44 0.78
C THR A 204 11.47 -30.10 0.05
N ILE A 205 11.69 -29.00 0.77
CA ILE A 205 11.61 -27.65 0.21
C ILE A 205 12.95 -27.24 -0.40
N GLU A 206 12.91 -26.52 -1.52
CA GLU A 206 14.05 -26.06 -2.29
C GLU A 206 15.06 -25.31 -1.41
N ASP A 207 16.36 -25.47 -1.67
CA ASP A 207 17.46 -24.94 -0.85
C ASP A 207 17.49 -23.41 -0.76
N ASP A 208 16.94 -22.70 -1.75
CA ASP A 208 16.89 -21.24 -1.78
C ASP A 208 15.75 -20.65 -0.96
N VAL A 209 14.85 -21.46 -0.41
CA VAL A 209 13.78 -21.03 0.51
C VAL A 209 14.33 -20.95 1.93
N PRO A 210 14.25 -19.79 2.60
CA PRO A 210 14.73 -19.64 3.97
C PRO A 210 14.01 -20.57 4.97
N ARG A 211 14.78 -21.32 5.75
CA ARG A 211 14.26 -22.21 6.81
C ARG A 211 13.86 -21.37 8.03
N ILE A 212 12.65 -20.83 8.01
CA ILE A 212 12.06 -20.10 9.15
C ILE A 212 10.93 -20.95 9.73
N MET A 213 11.19 -21.54 10.91
CA MET A 213 10.29 -22.51 11.53
C MET A 213 9.34 -21.85 12.53
N LEU A 214 8.05 -22.17 12.43
CA LEU A 214 7.05 -21.80 13.42
C LEU A 214 7.21 -22.69 14.65
N ILE A 215 7.33 -22.09 15.85
CA ILE A 215 7.81 -22.83 17.02
C ILE A 215 6.80 -22.96 18.16
N ASP A 216 5.64 -22.33 18.06
CA ASP A 216 4.65 -22.19 19.14
C ASP A 216 3.39 -23.06 18.94
N THR A 217 3.49 -24.21 18.24
CA THR A 217 2.33 -25.08 17.96
C THR A 217 1.99 -26.01 19.11
N PHE A 218 2.97 -26.72 19.67
CA PHE A 218 2.78 -27.78 20.68
C PHE A 218 3.48 -27.50 22.00
N SER A 219 4.55 -26.74 21.99
CA SER A 219 5.38 -26.43 23.15
C SER A 219 5.48 -24.92 23.38
N ASP A 220 6.11 -24.54 24.48
CA ASP A 220 6.53 -23.16 24.67
C ASP A 220 7.61 -22.77 23.64
N GLU A 221 7.78 -21.48 23.44
CA GLU A 221 8.62 -20.92 22.38
C GLU A 221 10.12 -21.25 22.56
N ARG A 222 10.61 -21.39 23.78
CA ARG A 222 12.00 -21.81 24.05
C ARG A 222 12.24 -23.24 23.62
N THR A 223 11.36 -24.14 24.04
CA THR A 223 11.42 -25.56 23.67
C THR A 223 11.31 -25.73 22.17
N GLY A 224 10.32 -25.07 21.53
CA GLY A 224 10.12 -25.11 20.09
C GLY A 224 11.30 -24.56 19.29
N ALA A 225 11.97 -23.50 19.77
CA ALA A 225 13.18 -22.96 19.16
C ALA A 225 14.33 -23.97 19.19
N MET A 226 14.54 -24.65 20.32
CA MET A 226 15.58 -25.68 20.45
C MET A 226 15.31 -26.92 19.61
N GLU A 227 14.03 -27.31 19.46
CA GLU A 227 13.62 -28.38 18.55
C GLU A 227 13.92 -28.01 17.08
N ALA A 228 13.63 -26.76 16.67
CA ALA A 228 13.97 -26.28 15.33
C ALA A 228 15.48 -26.34 15.08
N CYS A 229 16.30 -25.88 16.04
CA CYS A 229 17.76 -25.96 15.95
C CYS A 229 18.29 -27.39 15.85
N LYS A 230 17.61 -28.33 16.52
CA LYS A 230 18.01 -29.75 16.53
C LYS A 230 17.69 -30.46 15.21
N TYR A 231 16.56 -30.14 14.57
CA TYR A 231 16.03 -30.90 13.46
C TYR A 231 16.21 -30.28 12.09
N VAL A 232 16.59 -28.98 12.00
CA VAL A 232 16.80 -28.24 10.74
C VAL A 232 18.27 -27.87 10.58
N LYS A 233 18.92 -28.39 9.54
CA LYS A 233 20.38 -28.23 9.35
C LYS A 233 20.82 -26.78 9.08
N ASN A 234 20.07 -26.07 8.22
CA ASN A 234 20.36 -24.71 7.79
C ASN A 234 19.30 -23.73 8.30
N LEU A 235 18.95 -23.85 9.60
CA LEU A 235 17.93 -22.99 10.21
C LEU A 235 18.32 -21.52 10.07
N LYS A 236 17.51 -20.76 9.35
CA LYS A 236 17.69 -19.33 9.17
C LYS A 236 17.02 -18.53 10.30
N GLY A 237 15.87 -19.01 10.76
CA GLY A 237 15.13 -18.31 11.81
C GLY A 237 14.02 -19.13 12.45
N VAL A 238 13.52 -18.61 13.56
CA VAL A 238 12.32 -19.10 14.24
C VAL A 238 11.23 -18.04 14.19
N ARG A 239 9.97 -18.48 14.07
CA ARG A 239 8.82 -17.59 14.05
C ARG A 239 7.94 -17.81 15.27
N LEU A 240 7.68 -16.73 16.01
CA LEU A 240 6.73 -16.65 17.09
C LEU A 240 5.40 -16.08 16.53
N ASP A 241 4.33 -16.85 16.60
CA ASP A 241 2.96 -16.44 16.23
C ASP A 241 2.03 -16.46 17.45
N THR A 242 2.63 -16.35 18.63
CA THR A 242 2.01 -16.50 19.93
C THR A 242 0.76 -15.62 20.05
N PRO A 243 -0.42 -16.21 20.30
CA PRO A 243 -1.65 -15.45 20.43
C PRO A 243 -1.62 -14.52 21.64
N GLY A 244 -2.28 -13.35 21.55
CA GLY A 244 -2.28 -12.33 22.58
C GLY A 244 -2.67 -12.85 23.96
N SER A 245 -3.56 -13.87 24.03
CA SER A 245 -3.96 -14.53 25.28
C SER A 245 -2.85 -15.34 25.99
N ARG A 246 -1.74 -15.60 25.29
CA ARG A 246 -0.61 -16.40 25.79
C ARG A 246 0.70 -15.64 25.87
N ARG A 247 0.78 -14.44 25.29
CA ARG A 247 2.04 -13.66 25.18
C ARG A 247 2.61 -13.20 26.53
N GLY A 248 1.78 -12.89 27.50
CA GLY A 248 2.26 -12.25 28.71
C GLY A 248 3.06 -10.98 28.41
N ASN A 249 4.26 -10.85 29.00
CA ASN A 249 5.22 -9.82 28.60
C ASN A 249 5.99 -10.28 27.35
N PHE A 250 5.52 -9.85 26.19
CA PHE A 250 6.06 -10.35 24.94
C PHE A 250 7.52 -9.94 24.70
N ARG A 251 7.94 -8.81 25.23
CA ARG A 251 9.35 -8.38 25.17
C ARG A 251 10.26 -9.37 25.90
N GLU A 252 9.87 -9.77 27.13
CA GLU A 252 10.61 -10.75 27.91
C GLU A 252 10.65 -12.12 27.22
N LEU A 253 9.53 -12.59 26.69
CA LEU A 253 9.47 -13.85 25.96
C LEU A 253 10.45 -13.87 24.76
N ILE A 254 10.51 -12.79 23.97
CA ILE A 254 11.44 -12.65 22.86
C ILE A 254 12.90 -12.69 23.36
N ASN A 255 13.20 -12.01 24.45
CA ASN A 255 14.54 -11.98 25.03
C ASN A 255 14.92 -13.36 25.60
N GLU A 256 14.00 -14.10 26.22
CA GLU A 256 14.20 -15.46 26.68
C GLU A 256 14.56 -16.42 25.54
N VAL A 257 13.80 -16.35 24.43
CA VAL A 257 14.09 -17.18 23.24
C VAL A 257 15.47 -16.83 22.68
N ARG A 258 15.83 -15.55 22.58
CA ARG A 258 17.16 -15.13 22.12
C ARG A 258 18.25 -15.65 23.05
N TRP A 259 18.08 -15.51 24.35
CA TRP A 259 19.03 -15.98 25.34
C TRP A 259 19.27 -17.49 25.21
N GLU A 260 18.20 -18.28 25.08
CA GLU A 260 18.29 -19.73 24.93
C GLU A 260 19.05 -20.13 23.65
N LEU A 261 18.75 -19.48 22.53
CA LEU A 261 19.44 -19.67 21.27
C LEU A 261 20.95 -19.35 21.41
N ASP A 262 21.29 -18.23 22.04
CA ASP A 262 22.69 -17.78 22.19
C ASP A 262 23.50 -18.71 23.09
N MET A 263 22.91 -19.17 24.21
CA MET A 263 23.56 -20.10 25.16
C MET A 263 23.87 -21.45 24.55
N ASN A 264 23.07 -21.86 23.54
CA ASN A 264 23.25 -23.12 22.81
C ASN A 264 24.04 -22.95 21.50
N GLY A 265 24.64 -21.76 21.26
CA GLY A 265 25.52 -21.52 20.11
C GLY A 265 24.81 -21.07 18.82
N PHE A 266 23.50 -20.84 18.83
CA PHE A 266 22.67 -20.47 17.67
C PHE A 266 22.51 -18.95 17.50
N LYS A 267 23.59 -18.19 17.66
CA LYS A 267 23.60 -16.71 17.60
C LYS A 267 23.13 -16.13 16.26
N ASN A 268 23.27 -16.92 15.18
CA ASN A 268 22.90 -16.49 13.82
C ASN A 268 21.46 -16.86 13.41
N VAL A 269 20.68 -17.46 14.31
CA VAL A 269 19.27 -17.78 14.06
C VAL A 269 18.43 -16.53 14.31
N ASP A 270 17.74 -16.07 13.27
CA ASP A 270 16.89 -14.89 13.32
C ASP A 270 15.59 -15.16 14.10
N ILE A 271 15.03 -14.13 14.73
CA ILE A 271 13.71 -14.17 15.37
C ILE A 271 12.72 -13.36 14.53
N THR A 272 11.69 -14.02 14.02
CA THR A 272 10.55 -13.41 13.33
C THR A 272 9.35 -13.42 14.26
N VAL A 273 8.64 -12.30 14.35
CA VAL A 273 7.44 -12.19 15.18
C VAL A 273 6.24 -11.89 14.31
N SER A 274 5.11 -12.56 14.57
CA SER A 274 3.85 -12.37 13.85
C SER A 274 2.64 -12.53 14.80
N GLY A 275 1.42 -12.50 14.21
CA GLY A 275 0.19 -12.73 14.99
C GLY A 275 -0.43 -11.47 15.57
N GLY A 276 -1.38 -10.84 14.85
CA GLY A 276 -2.16 -9.70 15.33
C GLY A 276 -1.36 -8.41 15.54
N LEU A 277 -0.24 -8.25 14.85
CA LEU A 277 0.59 -7.05 14.91
C LEU A 277 0.00 -5.89 14.10
N ASP A 278 0.25 -4.69 14.59
CA ASP A 278 0.00 -3.40 13.95
C ASP A 278 1.19 -2.46 14.16
N GLU A 279 1.11 -1.21 13.67
CA GLU A 279 2.18 -0.22 13.80
C GLU A 279 2.59 0.05 15.26
N PHE A 280 1.64 -0.02 16.19
CA PHE A 280 1.89 0.28 17.61
C PHE A 280 2.59 -0.88 18.30
N SER A 281 2.08 -2.09 18.15
CA SER A 281 2.69 -3.30 18.72
C SER A 281 4.07 -3.60 18.10
N VAL A 282 4.27 -3.29 16.80
CA VAL A 282 5.60 -3.34 16.19
C VAL A 282 6.55 -2.33 16.84
N ALA A 283 6.11 -1.07 17.03
CA ALA A 283 6.93 -0.03 17.69
C ALA A 283 7.35 -0.42 19.11
N GLU A 284 6.44 -1.07 19.86
CA GLU A 284 6.66 -1.53 21.22
C GLU A 284 7.81 -2.54 21.34
N ILE A 285 7.96 -3.43 20.35
CA ILE A 285 8.95 -4.51 20.41
C ILE A 285 10.12 -4.34 19.41
N ALA A 286 10.12 -3.25 18.63
CA ALA A 286 11.13 -3.03 17.60
C ALA A 286 12.56 -2.84 18.12
N ASP A 287 12.77 -2.47 19.35
CA ASP A 287 14.08 -2.33 20.00
C ASP A 287 14.56 -3.59 20.74
N THR A 288 13.77 -4.68 20.69
CA THR A 288 14.21 -5.99 21.17
C THR A 288 15.13 -6.69 20.13
N CYS A 289 15.49 -7.94 20.41
CA CYS A 289 16.31 -8.77 19.50
C CYS A 289 15.55 -9.38 18.31
N VAL A 290 14.32 -8.93 18.01
CA VAL A 290 13.56 -9.32 16.80
C VAL A 290 14.30 -8.87 15.55
N ASN A 291 14.36 -9.74 14.53
CA ASN A 291 14.97 -9.46 13.23
C ASN A 291 13.92 -9.05 12.18
N SER A 292 12.71 -9.62 12.27
CA SER A 292 11.65 -9.36 11.30
C SER A 292 10.24 -9.46 11.86
N PHE A 293 9.30 -8.80 11.20
CA PHE A 293 7.89 -8.77 11.54
C PHE A 293 7.02 -9.29 10.41
N GLY A 294 6.09 -10.19 10.74
CA GLY A 294 5.03 -10.63 9.84
C GLY A 294 3.71 -9.93 10.19
N VAL A 295 3.28 -8.97 9.37
CA VAL A 295 2.08 -8.17 9.64
C VAL A 295 0.98 -8.51 8.64
N GLY A 296 -0.21 -8.81 9.15
CA GLY A 296 -1.33 -9.28 8.35
C GLY A 296 -2.44 -8.25 8.21
N THR A 297 -3.50 -8.45 8.97
CA THR A 297 -4.78 -7.74 8.85
C THR A 297 -4.65 -6.22 8.94
N SER A 298 -3.78 -5.69 9.77
CA SER A 298 -3.63 -4.24 9.96
C SER A 298 -3.12 -3.53 8.69
N ILE A 299 -2.39 -4.23 7.82
CA ILE A 299 -1.98 -3.73 6.50
C ILE A 299 -3.05 -4.04 5.46
N SER A 300 -3.46 -5.32 5.30
CA SER A 300 -4.37 -5.70 4.21
C SER A 300 -5.77 -5.13 4.34
N ASN A 301 -6.24 -4.91 5.56
CA ASN A 301 -7.54 -4.30 5.87
C ASN A 301 -7.36 -2.88 6.44
N ALA A 302 -6.38 -2.15 5.91
CA ALA A 302 -6.20 -0.75 6.26
C ALA A 302 -7.42 0.08 5.83
N PRO A 303 -7.75 1.16 6.55
CA PRO A 303 -8.83 2.05 6.13
C PRO A 303 -8.52 2.64 4.75
N THR A 304 -9.52 2.67 3.88
CA THR A 304 -9.45 3.35 2.58
C THR A 304 -9.29 4.85 2.78
N LEU A 305 -8.57 5.50 1.88
CA LEU A 305 -8.60 6.97 1.81
C LEU A 305 -9.92 7.41 1.16
N ASP A 306 -10.49 8.51 1.65
CA ASP A 306 -11.73 9.07 1.11
C ASP A 306 -11.40 10.15 0.06
N LEU A 307 -11.07 9.71 -1.16
CA LEU A 307 -10.90 10.59 -2.30
C LEU A 307 -12.26 10.88 -2.97
N SER A 308 -12.38 12.08 -3.51
CA SER A 308 -13.50 12.47 -4.37
C SER A 308 -13.00 13.10 -5.65
N MET A 309 -13.76 12.93 -6.75
CA MET A 309 -13.60 13.70 -7.96
C MET A 309 -14.52 14.91 -7.94
N ASP A 310 -14.01 16.07 -8.32
CA ASP A 310 -14.78 17.31 -8.40
C ASP A 310 -14.47 18.07 -9.69
N ILE A 311 -15.48 18.47 -10.44
CA ILE A 311 -15.32 19.38 -11.59
C ILE A 311 -14.99 20.77 -11.06
N VAL A 312 -13.89 21.34 -11.54
CA VAL A 312 -13.38 22.65 -11.09
C VAL A 312 -13.34 23.70 -12.20
N GLU A 313 -13.43 23.27 -13.47
CA GLU A 313 -13.61 24.17 -14.62
C GLU A 313 -14.56 23.54 -15.63
N ARG A 314 -15.31 24.38 -16.33
CA ARG A 314 -16.17 24.04 -17.45
C ARG A 314 -15.94 25.00 -18.60
N ASN A 315 -15.51 24.49 -19.75
CA ASN A 315 -15.13 25.31 -20.94
C ASN A 315 -14.17 26.45 -20.55
N ASN A 316 -13.11 26.13 -19.80
CA ASN A 316 -12.08 27.07 -19.27
C ASN A 316 -12.62 28.18 -18.33
N VAL A 317 -13.82 27.99 -17.80
CA VAL A 317 -14.40 28.89 -16.80
C VAL A 317 -14.38 28.18 -15.46
N PRO A 318 -13.75 28.77 -14.40
CA PRO A 318 -13.77 28.21 -13.08
C PRO A 318 -15.21 28.01 -12.55
N ILE A 319 -15.47 26.80 -12.04
CA ILE A 319 -16.75 26.44 -11.43
C ILE A 319 -16.47 25.48 -10.26
N SER A 320 -17.34 25.45 -9.28
CA SER A 320 -17.26 24.44 -8.22
C SER A 320 -18.60 24.19 -7.57
N LYS A 321 -18.78 23.03 -7.00
CA LYS A 321 -19.87 22.79 -6.07
C LYS A 321 -19.62 23.54 -4.76
N ARG A 322 -20.68 23.79 -3.99
CA ARG A 322 -20.59 24.46 -2.69
C ARG A 322 -19.59 23.76 -1.77
N GLY A 323 -18.70 24.53 -1.14
CA GLY A 323 -17.65 24.03 -0.23
C GLY A 323 -16.36 23.57 -0.92
N LYS A 324 -16.24 23.80 -2.23
CA LYS A 324 -15.03 23.54 -3.02
C LYS A 324 -14.53 24.82 -3.69
N PHE A 325 -13.25 24.84 -4.06
CA PHE A 325 -12.63 25.95 -4.78
C PHE A 325 -12.58 25.60 -6.27
N GLY A 326 -13.13 26.48 -7.13
CA GLY A 326 -13.06 26.37 -8.59
C GLY A 326 -11.67 26.74 -9.12
N GLY A 327 -11.45 26.42 -10.41
CA GLY A 327 -10.20 26.63 -11.10
C GLY A 327 -9.24 25.45 -10.97
N ARG A 328 -8.49 25.17 -12.04
CA ARG A 328 -7.41 24.18 -12.02
C ARG A 328 -6.38 24.54 -10.96
N LYS A 329 -5.94 23.56 -10.19
CA LYS A 329 -4.93 23.70 -9.14
C LYS A 329 -3.74 22.81 -9.42
N TYR A 330 -2.56 23.26 -8.98
CA TYR A 330 -1.29 22.58 -9.11
C TYR A 330 -0.74 22.25 -7.73
N ALA A 331 -0.34 20.99 -7.53
CA ALA A 331 0.29 20.54 -6.30
C ALA A 331 1.78 20.91 -6.31
N TYR A 332 2.19 21.64 -5.29
CA TYR A 332 3.60 22.00 -5.03
C TYR A 332 4.13 21.22 -3.83
N ARG A 333 5.40 20.90 -3.85
CA ARG A 333 6.05 20.17 -2.77
C ARG A 333 7.42 20.74 -2.45
N CYS A 334 7.71 20.85 -1.17
CA CYS A 334 9.06 21.17 -0.69
C CYS A 334 9.97 19.94 -0.87
N PRO A 335 11.13 20.06 -1.52
CA PRO A 335 12.06 18.94 -1.66
C PRO A 335 12.68 18.49 -0.34
N ASP A 336 12.83 19.41 0.64
CA ASP A 336 13.54 19.15 1.89
C ASP A 336 12.62 18.60 2.99
N CYS A 337 11.49 19.26 3.28
CA CYS A 337 10.61 18.84 4.39
C CYS A 337 9.31 18.14 3.92
N LEU A 338 9.15 17.90 2.62
CA LEU A 338 8.01 17.23 1.99
C LEU A 338 6.66 17.93 2.23
N SER A 339 6.64 19.14 2.79
CA SER A 339 5.40 19.90 2.92
C SER A 339 4.80 20.21 1.55
N MET A 340 3.48 20.21 1.47
CA MET A 340 2.75 20.47 0.22
C MET A 340 1.99 21.79 0.30
N ASP A 341 1.90 22.46 -0.84
CA ASP A 341 1.06 23.63 -1.04
C ASP A 341 0.33 23.53 -2.41
N VAL A 342 -0.56 24.48 -2.68
CA VAL A 342 -1.40 24.49 -3.87
C VAL A 342 -1.41 25.87 -4.47
N SER A 343 -1.22 25.97 -5.79
CA SER A 343 -1.36 27.21 -6.56
C SER A 343 -2.32 27.04 -7.76
N LEU A 344 -2.77 28.16 -8.29
CA LEU A 344 -3.53 28.25 -9.56
C LEU A 344 -2.60 28.33 -10.79
N SER A 345 -1.29 28.40 -10.61
CA SER A 345 -0.29 28.47 -11.68
C SER A 345 0.81 27.43 -11.46
N PRO A 346 1.31 26.77 -12.53
CA PRO A 346 2.44 25.85 -12.42
C PRO A 346 3.80 26.60 -12.33
N ASN A 347 3.81 27.91 -12.46
CA ASN A 347 5.02 28.74 -12.50
C ASN A 347 5.16 29.69 -11.30
N ASP A 348 4.37 29.48 -10.25
CA ASP A 348 4.45 30.31 -9.06
C ASP A 348 5.72 30.02 -8.25
N ASP A 349 6.36 31.07 -7.74
CA ASP A 349 7.48 30.96 -6.81
C ASP A 349 6.96 30.85 -5.37
N ILE A 350 6.76 29.63 -4.90
CA ILE A 350 6.25 29.36 -3.56
C ILE A 350 7.40 29.00 -2.63
N LYS A 351 7.48 29.71 -1.50
CA LYS A 351 8.43 29.41 -0.43
C LYS A 351 7.77 28.59 0.68
N CYS A 352 8.41 27.48 1.01
CA CYS A 352 8.04 26.66 2.16
C CYS A 352 8.41 27.36 3.47
N THR A 353 7.73 27.02 4.56
CA THR A 353 8.06 27.51 5.91
C THR A 353 9.48 27.14 6.38
N CYS A 354 10.10 26.11 5.80
CA CYS A 354 11.52 25.78 6.05
C CYS A 354 12.50 26.66 5.26
N GLY A 355 12.02 27.57 4.40
CA GLY A 355 12.83 28.49 3.61
C GLY A 355 13.14 28.02 2.18
N CYS A 356 12.90 26.75 1.85
CA CYS A 356 13.17 26.22 0.52
C CYS A 356 12.10 26.62 -0.49
N HIS A 357 12.46 26.71 -1.77
CA HIS A 357 11.51 26.87 -2.87
C HIS A 357 10.78 25.55 -3.12
N MET A 358 9.47 25.61 -3.24
CA MET A 358 8.65 24.47 -3.57
C MET A 358 8.60 24.25 -5.08
N VAL A 359 8.49 23.01 -5.50
CA VAL A 359 8.41 22.63 -6.93
C VAL A 359 7.04 22.02 -7.23
N PRO A 360 6.48 22.28 -8.44
CA PRO A 360 5.29 21.56 -8.89
C PRO A 360 5.67 20.10 -9.10
N ILE A 361 4.81 19.18 -8.65
CA ILE A 361 5.08 17.73 -8.71
C ILE A 361 4.10 16.98 -9.60
N GLU A 362 3.15 17.66 -10.20
CA GLU A 362 2.21 17.05 -11.14
C GLU A 362 2.93 16.77 -12.46
N GLU A 363 2.76 15.55 -12.98
CA GLU A 363 3.28 15.09 -14.27
C GLU A 363 2.10 14.85 -15.23
N LYS A 364 2.25 15.20 -16.51
CA LYS A 364 1.29 14.77 -17.56
C LYS A 364 1.56 13.30 -17.87
N VAL A 365 0.58 12.44 -17.61
CA VAL A 365 0.70 10.99 -17.79
C VAL A 365 0.11 10.54 -19.11
N LEU A 366 -1.09 11.06 -19.48
CA LEU A 366 -1.68 10.85 -20.78
C LEU A 366 -1.88 12.17 -21.52
N ASN A 367 -1.65 12.16 -22.83
CA ASN A 367 -1.95 13.24 -23.74
C ASN A 367 -2.95 12.75 -24.79
N ASN A 368 -4.18 13.24 -24.74
CA ASN A 368 -5.28 12.77 -25.58
C ASN A 368 -5.35 11.23 -25.62
N GLY A 369 -5.38 10.61 -24.46
CA GLY A 369 -5.46 9.16 -24.25
C GLY A 369 -4.19 8.37 -24.55
N LYS A 370 -3.10 9.00 -24.98
CA LYS A 370 -1.84 8.32 -25.25
C LYS A 370 -0.86 8.55 -24.11
N ARG A 371 -0.26 7.47 -23.62
CA ARG A 371 0.73 7.54 -22.55
C ARG A 371 1.97 8.32 -23.00
N VAL A 372 2.39 9.29 -22.18
CA VAL A 372 3.57 10.14 -22.41
C VAL A 372 4.58 10.04 -21.26
N ALA A 373 4.14 9.61 -20.07
CA ALA A 373 5.04 9.31 -18.95
C ALA A 373 5.41 7.82 -18.94
N PRO A 374 6.66 7.46 -18.58
CA PRO A 374 7.06 6.06 -18.47
C PRO A 374 6.33 5.35 -17.33
N GLU A 375 6.07 4.05 -17.52
CA GLU A 375 5.65 3.18 -16.44
C GLU A 375 6.80 2.99 -15.45
N ARG A 376 6.52 3.12 -14.16
CA ARG A 376 7.50 2.88 -13.08
C ARG A 376 7.24 1.49 -12.47
N SER A 377 8.30 0.74 -12.26
CA SER A 377 8.20 -0.55 -11.57
C SER A 377 7.81 -0.37 -10.10
N ALA A 378 7.21 -1.40 -9.49
CA ALA A 378 6.88 -1.38 -8.06
C ALA A 378 8.13 -1.15 -7.19
N SER A 379 9.31 -1.62 -7.63
CA SER A 379 10.58 -1.40 -6.94
C SER A 379 11.01 0.06 -6.96
N GLU A 380 10.96 0.72 -8.12
CA GLU A 380 11.29 2.15 -8.23
C GLU A 380 10.36 3.03 -7.39
N ILE A 381 9.06 2.71 -7.37
CA ILE A 381 8.06 3.40 -6.56
C ILE A 381 8.35 3.18 -5.06
N ARG A 382 8.65 1.94 -4.67
CA ARG A 382 9.04 1.60 -3.28
C ARG A 382 10.28 2.36 -2.84
N ASP A 383 11.32 2.42 -3.68
CA ASP A 383 12.55 3.15 -3.37
C ASP A 383 12.28 4.65 -3.19
N TYR A 384 11.35 5.20 -3.98
CA TYR A 384 10.90 6.57 -3.82
C TYR A 384 10.18 6.78 -2.48
N VAL A 385 9.29 5.87 -2.09
CA VAL A 385 8.64 5.88 -0.77
C VAL A 385 9.68 5.83 0.34
N LEU A 386 10.60 4.86 0.31
CA LEU A 386 11.58 4.68 1.37
C LEU A 386 12.52 5.88 1.55
N ARG A 387 12.88 6.59 0.45
CA ARG A 387 13.63 7.86 0.56
C ARG A 387 12.86 8.92 1.33
N GLN A 388 11.55 9.05 1.07
CA GLN A 388 10.70 10.02 1.77
C GLN A 388 10.50 9.65 3.25
N LEU A 389 10.34 8.37 3.56
CA LEU A 389 10.20 7.92 4.95
C LEU A 389 11.43 8.24 5.81
N LYS A 390 12.62 8.29 5.22
CA LYS A 390 13.85 8.70 5.92
C LYS A 390 13.86 10.20 6.28
N GLN A 391 13.10 11.02 5.55
CA GLN A 391 13.03 12.47 5.79
C GLN A 391 12.02 12.86 6.87
N ILE A 392 11.07 11.97 7.17
CA ILE A 392 10.09 12.22 8.22
C ILE A 392 10.55 11.57 9.53
N SER A 393 10.57 12.35 10.62
CA SER A 393 11.06 11.93 11.94
C SER A 393 9.96 11.42 12.87
N GLU A 394 8.68 11.55 12.51
CA GLU A 394 7.54 11.26 13.39
C GLU A 394 6.46 10.42 12.68
N LEU A 395 5.85 9.52 13.46
CA LEU A 395 4.71 8.68 13.09
C LEU A 395 3.39 9.45 13.16
#